data_4582458a47dcb37b87837e8f0dd29e8c
#
_entry.id   4582458a47dcb37b87837e8f0dd29e8c
#
_cell.length_a   1.000
_cell.length_b   1.000
_cell.length_c   1.000
_cell.angle_alpha   90.00
_cell.angle_beta   90.00
_cell.angle_gamma   90.00
#
_symmetry.space_group_name_H-M   'P 1'
#
loop_
_entity.id
_entity.type
_entity.pdbx_description
1 polymer ?
#
loop_
_entity_poly.entity_id
_entity_poly.type
_entity_poly.pdbx_seq_one_letter_code
_entity_poly.pdbx_strand_id
1 'polypeptide(L)'
;MRANPIPYICWTRWIEGIMSAAGAAVSGYGKAKGLLRTDEVNHAAGTISKASSRGYNLIQGNNLTVTQVHPKTEVVRESHNVGEAMEDLRRLAEERLGKTDLDSGLDYGTIAISKYRKSDGTNSWLVTIPGTDGKHDSPFGWPQNVELMSSDSKQRMEADSARMVQEAMKQAGIKSNEPVALIGHSQGGIVAATIASDLKDDYDIEHVVTAGSPVANHPIPEKTWVTSVEMDDELVAALDGAANPSSDHWLTVRGTASKSSSNQESTFAGTPVTDAPDNKEITHWLKYHQAAYQNATDMGSTAVNTHERHFDEIIDGDLQEVMYFEGRMSK
;
A
#
# COMPACT_ATOMS: atom_id res chain seq x y z
N MET A 1 -1.44 24.66 -24.57
CA MET A 1 -2.87 24.50 -24.20
C MET A 1 -2.90 23.40 -23.18
N ARG A 2 -3.15 23.70 -21.89
CA ARG A 2 -3.22 22.70 -20.83
C ARG A 2 -4.56 21.97 -20.96
N ALA A 3 -4.53 20.66 -21.15
CA ALA A 3 -5.71 19.82 -21.18
C ALA A 3 -6.39 19.84 -19.80
N ASN A 4 -7.69 20.02 -19.80
CA ASN A 4 -8.53 20.18 -18.62
C ASN A 4 -8.56 18.86 -17.79
N PRO A 5 -8.16 18.80 -16.53
CA PRO A 5 -8.03 17.56 -15.75
C PRO A 5 -9.38 16.99 -15.22
N ILE A 6 -10.49 17.67 -15.48
CA ILE A 6 -11.81 17.34 -14.89
C ILE A 6 -12.39 15.97 -15.30
N PRO A 7 -12.23 15.44 -16.53
CA PRO A 7 -12.82 14.15 -16.88
C PRO A 7 -12.15 12.96 -16.17
N TYR A 8 -10.86 13.05 -15.87
CA TYR A 8 -10.07 11.94 -15.33
C TYR A 8 -10.38 11.63 -13.86
N ILE A 9 -10.57 12.67 -13.05
CA ILE A 9 -10.92 12.54 -11.61
C ILE A 9 -12.32 11.93 -11.45
N CYS A 10 -13.23 12.21 -12.37
CA CYS A 10 -14.58 11.66 -12.35
C CYS A 10 -14.61 10.16 -12.70
N TRP A 11 -13.76 9.71 -13.63
CA TRP A 11 -13.66 8.32 -14.05
C TRP A 11 -13.01 7.42 -12.98
N THR A 12 -11.93 7.87 -12.36
CA THR A 12 -11.26 7.12 -11.29
C THR A 12 -12.16 6.93 -10.07
N ARG A 13 -12.90 7.96 -9.65
CA ARG A 13 -13.88 7.85 -8.55
C ARG A 13 -15.05 6.91 -8.88
N TRP A 14 -15.45 6.82 -10.15
CA TRP A 14 -16.51 5.90 -10.59
C TRP A 14 -16.04 4.45 -10.55
N ILE A 15 -14.81 4.19 -10.98
CA ILE A 15 -14.21 2.86 -10.95
C ILE A 15 -13.94 2.43 -9.49
N GLU A 16 -13.44 3.30 -8.63
CA GLU A 16 -13.33 3.06 -7.18
C GLU A 16 -14.69 2.66 -6.57
N GLY A 17 -15.72 3.41 -6.89
CA GLY A 17 -17.08 3.11 -6.45
C GLY A 17 -17.61 1.77 -6.96
N ILE A 18 -17.35 1.45 -8.22
CA ILE A 18 -17.78 0.18 -8.84
C ILE A 18 -16.98 -0.99 -8.26
N MET A 19 -15.66 -0.86 -8.13
CA MET A 19 -14.82 -1.92 -7.55
C MET A 19 -15.14 -2.15 -6.09
N SER A 20 -15.34 -1.08 -5.32
CA SER A 20 -15.78 -1.15 -3.92
C SER A 20 -17.16 -1.77 -3.80
N ALA A 21 -18.11 -1.38 -4.67
CA ALA A 21 -19.47 -1.93 -4.68
C ALA A 21 -19.49 -3.39 -5.14
N ALA A 22 -18.69 -3.75 -6.13
CA ALA A 22 -18.58 -5.13 -6.60
C ALA A 22 -17.94 -6.03 -5.53
N GLY A 23 -16.86 -5.56 -4.89
CA GLY A 23 -16.21 -6.25 -3.78
C GLY A 23 -17.14 -6.42 -2.59
N ALA A 24 -17.88 -5.38 -2.20
CA ALA A 24 -18.88 -5.45 -1.13
C ALA A 24 -20.03 -6.40 -1.47
N ALA A 25 -20.52 -6.37 -2.72
CA ALA A 25 -21.57 -7.28 -3.16
C ALA A 25 -21.11 -8.74 -3.15
N VAL A 26 -19.88 -9.01 -3.61
CA VAL A 26 -19.27 -10.35 -3.61
C VAL A 26 -18.95 -10.81 -2.19
N SER A 27 -18.34 -9.98 -1.36
CA SER A 27 -18.00 -10.32 0.03
C SER A 27 -19.22 -10.42 0.92
N GLY A 28 -20.15 -9.46 0.82
CA GLY A 28 -21.38 -9.45 1.59
C GLY A 28 -22.33 -10.60 1.20
N TYR A 29 -22.48 -10.88 -0.07
CA TYR A 29 -23.30 -11.98 -0.57
C TYR A 29 -22.66 -13.35 -0.26
N GLY A 30 -21.33 -13.46 -0.41
CA GLY A 30 -20.58 -14.67 -0.10
C GLY A 30 -20.58 -15.01 1.39
N LYS A 31 -20.37 -14.03 2.27
CA LYS A 31 -20.48 -14.18 3.75
C LYS A 31 -21.92 -14.54 4.17
N ALA A 32 -22.93 -13.89 3.59
CA ALA A 32 -24.34 -14.12 3.94
C ALA A 32 -24.85 -15.50 3.50
N LYS A 33 -24.26 -16.11 2.48
CA LYS A 33 -24.73 -17.37 1.88
C LYS A 33 -23.82 -18.57 2.18
N GLY A 34 -22.64 -18.37 2.76
CA GLY A 34 -21.64 -19.43 2.96
C GLY A 34 -21.22 -20.12 1.66
N LEU A 35 -21.39 -19.45 0.52
CA LEU A 35 -21.27 -20.02 -0.82
C LEU A 35 -19.91 -19.75 -1.47
N LEU A 36 -19.14 -18.78 -0.96
CA LEU A 36 -17.80 -18.47 -1.50
C LEU A 36 -16.73 -18.90 -0.51
N ARG A 37 -15.90 -19.79 -0.95
CA ARG A 37 -14.59 -20.02 -0.33
C ARG A 37 -13.67 -18.85 -0.70
N THR A 38 -12.82 -18.45 0.22
CA THR A 38 -11.81 -17.39 0.02
C THR A 38 -10.97 -17.61 -1.23
N ASP A 39 -10.64 -18.86 -1.54
CA ASP A 39 -9.93 -19.28 -2.75
C ASP A 39 -10.65 -18.93 -4.07
N GLU A 40 -11.98 -18.81 -4.05
CA GLU A 40 -12.77 -18.55 -5.25
C GLU A 40 -12.70 -17.09 -5.70
N VAL A 41 -12.56 -16.13 -4.76
CA VAL A 41 -12.40 -14.70 -5.08
C VAL A 41 -11.07 -14.49 -5.78
N ASN A 42 -10.00 -15.09 -5.25
CA ASN A 42 -8.66 -14.96 -5.82
C ASN A 42 -8.52 -15.71 -7.15
N HIS A 43 -9.19 -16.85 -7.29
CA HIS A 43 -9.26 -17.56 -8.57
C HIS A 43 -10.04 -16.77 -9.62
N ALA A 44 -11.16 -16.15 -9.23
CA ALA A 44 -11.94 -15.27 -10.11
C ALA A 44 -11.12 -14.03 -10.50
N ALA A 45 -10.41 -13.42 -9.55
CA ALA A 45 -9.50 -12.31 -9.81
C ALA A 45 -8.43 -12.70 -10.84
N GLY A 46 -7.82 -13.88 -10.69
CA GLY A 46 -6.84 -14.39 -11.65
C GLY A 46 -7.42 -14.62 -13.05
N THR A 47 -8.68 -15.06 -13.15
CA THR A 47 -9.34 -15.26 -14.44
C THR A 47 -9.70 -13.94 -15.12
N ILE A 48 -10.21 -12.96 -14.36
CA ILE A 48 -10.52 -11.61 -14.84
C ILE A 48 -9.23 -10.89 -15.26
N SER A 49 -8.18 -11.03 -14.47
CA SER A 49 -6.87 -10.47 -14.76
C SER A 49 -6.35 -10.96 -16.12
N LYS A 50 -6.30 -12.26 -16.35
CA LYS A 50 -5.87 -12.82 -17.65
C LYS A 50 -6.62 -12.28 -18.85
N ALA A 51 -7.91 -11.96 -18.68
CA ALA A 51 -8.72 -11.39 -19.75
C ALA A 51 -8.49 -9.88 -19.92
N SER A 52 -8.31 -9.13 -18.82
CA SER A 52 -8.15 -7.67 -18.84
C SER A 52 -6.73 -7.22 -19.17
N SER A 53 -5.71 -7.93 -18.67
CA SER A 53 -4.29 -7.58 -18.91
C SER A 53 -3.93 -7.54 -20.39
N ARG A 54 -4.46 -8.48 -21.19
CA ARG A 54 -4.22 -8.47 -22.64
C ARG A 54 -4.77 -7.22 -23.31
N GLY A 55 -5.96 -6.77 -22.93
CA GLY A 55 -6.56 -5.56 -23.47
C GLY A 55 -5.85 -4.29 -22.99
N TYR A 56 -5.46 -4.27 -21.73
CA TYR A 56 -4.78 -3.13 -21.10
C TYR A 56 -3.37 -2.94 -21.64
N ASN A 57 -2.60 -4.03 -21.79
CA ASN A 57 -1.27 -4.00 -22.38
C ASN A 57 -1.26 -3.53 -23.84
N LEU A 58 -2.34 -3.73 -24.59
CA LEU A 58 -2.47 -3.17 -25.95
C LEU A 58 -2.59 -1.63 -25.93
N ILE A 59 -3.11 -1.05 -24.86
CA ILE A 59 -3.33 0.39 -24.71
C ILE A 59 -2.09 1.05 -24.11
N GLN A 60 -1.65 0.56 -22.97
CA GLN A 60 -0.56 1.12 -22.15
C GLN A 60 0.83 0.68 -22.63
N GLY A 61 0.92 -0.53 -23.17
CA GLY A 61 2.18 -1.22 -23.44
C GLY A 61 2.62 -2.09 -22.25
N ASN A 62 3.71 -2.81 -22.42
CA ASN A 62 4.24 -3.73 -21.41
C ASN A 62 5.72 -3.46 -21.08
N ASN A 63 6.28 -2.39 -21.65
CA ASN A 63 7.66 -2.00 -21.37
C ASN A 63 7.68 -1.11 -20.14
N LEU A 64 8.21 -1.62 -19.05
CA LEU A 64 8.41 -0.89 -17.81
C LEU A 64 9.81 -0.29 -17.78
N THR A 65 9.88 1.02 -17.55
CA THR A 65 11.12 1.72 -17.23
C THR A 65 11.07 2.19 -15.78
N VAL A 66 12.10 1.86 -15.00
CA VAL A 66 12.26 2.31 -13.62
C VAL A 66 13.50 3.17 -13.53
N THR A 67 13.33 4.41 -13.11
CA THR A 67 14.41 5.41 -13.07
C THR A 67 14.52 5.96 -11.65
N GLN A 68 15.75 6.01 -11.13
CA GLN A 68 16.00 6.74 -9.89
C GLN A 68 15.87 8.24 -10.15
N VAL A 69 15.10 8.93 -9.32
CA VAL A 69 14.85 10.35 -9.39
C VAL A 69 15.30 11.04 -8.12
N HIS A 70 15.68 12.32 -8.23
CA HIS A 70 16.18 13.10 -7.09
C HIS A 70 15.21 14.25 -6.83
N PRO A 71 14.47 14.24 -5.71
CA PRO A 71 13.58 15.34 -5.36
C PRO A 71 14.39 16.60 -5.00
N LYS A 72 13.80 17.77 -5.23
CA LYS A 72 14.39 19.07 -4.84
C LYS A 72 14.31 19.32 -3.34
N THR A 73 13.28 18.75 -2.71
CA THR A 73 13.02 18.86 -1.27
C THR A 73 12.77 17.48 -0.70
N GLU A 74 13.07 17.29 0.58
CA GLU A 74 12.86 16.03 1.27
C GLU A 74 11.37 15.74 1.44
N VAL A 75 10.92 14.58 0.96
CA VAL A 75 9.54 14.10 1.08
C VAL A 75 9.43 13.01 2.13
N VAL A 76 10.25 11.97 2.02
CA VAL A 76 10.37 10.89 3.01
C VAL A 76 11.55 11.22 3.92
N ARG A 77 11.32 11.19 5.23
CA ARG A 77 12.30 11.52 6.26
C ARG A 77 12.83 10.25 6.92
N GLU A 78 13.67 10.42 7.90
CA GLU A 78 14.05 9.35 8.80
C GLU A 78 12.86 8.92 9.65
N SER A 79 12.48 7.66 9.56
CA SER A 79 11.41 7.06 10.37
C SER A 79 12.04 6.18 11.45
N HIS A 80 11.48 6.23 12.66
CA HIS A 80 11.92 5.45 13.81
C HIS A 80 10.83 4.48 14.32
N ASN A 81 9.60 4.57 13.77
CA ASN A 81 8.46 3.77 14.16
C ASN A 81 7.44 3.69 13.02
N VAL A 82 6.45 2.80 13.18
CA VAL A 82 5.38 2.62 12.18
C VAL A 82 4.58 3.90 11.95
N GLY A 83 4.31 4.69 13.02
CA GLY A 83 3.55 5.93 12.90
C GLY A 83 4.24 6.96 12.00
N GLU A 84 5.55 7.15 12.17
CA GLU A 84 6.38 8.02 11.32
C GLU A 84 6.48 7.50 9.89
N ALA A 85 6.66 6.19 9.72
CA ALA A 85 6.67 5.55 8.40
C ALA A 85 5.32 5.71 7.67
N MET A 86 4.19 5.66 8.39
CA MET A 86 2.86 5.95 7.82
C MET A 86 2.71 7.41 7.42
N GLU A 87 3.27 8.34 8.20
CA GLU A 87 3.28 9.76 7.86
C GLU A 87 4.09 10.02 6.58
N ASP A 88 5.26 9.41 6.46
CA ASP A 88 6.09 9.53 5.27
C ASP A 88 5.45 8.89 4.03
N LEU A 89 4.79 7.74 4.19
CA LEU A 89 3.97 7.14 3.15
C LEU A 89 2.86 8.10 2.69
N ARG A 90 2.20 8.77 3.63
CA ARG A 90 1.18 9.77 3.31
C ARG A 90 1.76 10.97 2.58
N ARG A 91 2.87 11.53 3.07
CA ARG A 91 3.57 12.65 2.42
C ARG A 91 3.94 12.31 0.98
N LEU A 92 4.53 11.15 0.76
CA LEU A 92 4.88 10.69 -0.58
C LEU A 92 3.65 10.49 -1.47
N ALA A 93 2.59 9.88 -0.94
CA ALA A 93 1.35 9.63 -1.67
C ALA A 93 0.64 10.92 -2.08
N GLU A 94 0.61 11.92 -1.22
CA GLU A 94 -0.04 13.21 -1.47
C GLU A 94 0.80 14.10 -2.39
N GLU A 95 2.13 14.15 -2.19
CA GLU A 95 3.05 14.96 -2.99
C GLU A 95 3.08 14.49 -4.45
N ARG A 96 3.30 13.20 -4.71
CA ARG A 96 3.35 12.66 -6.07
C ARG A 96 2.05 12.83 -6.88
N LEU A 97 0.93 13.10 -6.21
CA LEU A 97 -0.37 13.38 -6.83
C LEU A 97 -0.71 14.86 -6.89
N GLY A 98 0.19 15.73 -6.41
CA GLY A 98 -0.03 17.17 -6.34
C GLY A 98 -1.15 17.58 -5.38
N LYS A 99 -1.41 16.78 -4.34
CA LYS A 99 -2.35 17.12 -3.26
C LYS A 99 -1.69 18.00 -2.19
N THR A 100 -0.40 17.82 -2.00
CA THR A 100 0.49 18.71 -1.27
C THR A 100 1.48 19.34 -2.25
N ASP A 101 2.08 20.45 -1.89
CA ASP A 101 3.09 21.12 -2.71
C ASP A 101 4.33 21.36 -1.85
N LEU A 102 5.21 20.36 -1.84
CA LEU A 102 6.52 20.44 -1.18
C LEU A 102 7.61 20.92 -2.15
N ASP A 103 7.25 21.28 -3.38
CA ASP A 103 8.18 21.63 -4.48
C ASP A 103 9.25 20.56 -4.71
N SER A 104 8.91 19.30 -4.48
CA SER A 104 9.85 18.19 -4.64
C SER A 104 10.16 17.86 -6.09
N GLY A 105 9.21 18.10 -6.98
CA GLY A 105 9.28 17.69 -8.38
C GLY A 105 9.00 16.20 -8.59
N LEU A 106 8.61 15.46 -7.55
CA LEU A 106 8.17 14.07 -7.70
C LEU A 106 6.84 14.01 -8.43
N ASP A 107 6.65 12.96 -9.22
CA ASP A 107 5.45 12.75 -10.02
C ASP A 107 4.82 11.37 -9.67
N TYR A 108 3.63 11.08 -10.24
CA TYR A 108 2.98 9.79 -10.07
C TYR A 108 3.91 8.62 -10.43
N GLY A 109 3.56 7.41 -9.98
CA GLY A 109 4.40 6.23 -10.20
C GLY A 109 5.69 6.22 -9.38
N THR A 110 5.81 7.08 -8.35
CA THR A 110 7.01 7.16 -7.50
C THR A 110 6.85 6.36 -6.21
N ILE A 111 7.91 5.65 -5.84
CA ILE A 111 8.10 4.99 -4.55
C ILE A 111 9.39 5.48 -3.90
N ALA A 112 9.58 5.19 -2.61
CA ALA A 112 10.82 5.53 -1.90
C ALA A 112 11.42 4.29 -1.23
N ILE A 113 12.75 4.24 -1.16
CA ILE A 113 13.53 3.22 -0.46
C ILE A 113 14.53 3.91 0.44
N SER A 114 14.36 3.73 1.75
CA SER A 114 15.25 4.25 2.78
C SER A 114 16.27 3.20 3.18
N LYS A 115 17.55 3.58 3.22
CA LYS A 115 18.66 2.72 3.65
C LYS A 115 19.15 3.15 5.03
N TYR A 116 19.13 2.23 5.95
CA TYR A 116 19.65 2.43 7.31
C TYR A 116 20.96 1.69 7.52
N ARG A 117 21.83 2.26 8.35
CA ARG A 117 23.08 1.62 8.79
C ARG A 117 22.96 1.32 10.27
N LYS A 118 22.92 0.05 10.61
CA LYS A 118 22.86 -0.42 11.99
C LYS A 118 24.19 -0.23 12.70
N SER A 119 24.16 -0.24 14.03
CA SER A 119 25.35 -0.06 14.90
C SER A 119 26.41 -1.14 14.69
N ASP A 120 26.02 -2.34 14.25
CA ASP A 120 26.93 -3.43 13.91
C ASP A 120 27.55 -3.32 12.50
N GLY A 121 27.21 -2.27 11.77
CA GLY A 121 27.70 -2.01 10.41
C GLY A 121 26.93 -2.74 9.31
N THR A 122 25.84 -3.45 9.62
CA THR A 122 24.95 -4.02 8.62
C THR A 122 23.96 -2.99 8.09
N ASN A 123 23.36 -3.26 6.94
CA ASN A 123 22.29 -2.41 6.39
C ASN A 123 20.93 -3.03 6.67
N SER A 124 19.93 -2.18 6.77
CA SER A 124 18.52 -2.54 6.70
C SER A 124 17.75 -1.53 5.85
N TRP A 125 16.51 -1.86 5.49
CA TRP A 125 15.80 -1.14 4.45
C TRP A 125 14.33 -0.94 4.81
N LEU A 126 13.78 0.22 4.41
CA LEU A 126 12.34 0.49 4.45
C LEU A 126 11.88 0.88 3.05
N VAL A 127 10.96 0.10 2.47
CA VAL A 127 10.37 0.39 1.15
C VAL A 127 8.98 0.97 1.35
N THR A 128 8.76 2.19 0.88
CA THR A 128 7.53 2.97 1.03
C THR A 128 6.77 3.00 -0.29
N ILE A 129 5.60 2.37 -0.32
CA ILE A 129 4.84 2.07 -1.55
C ILE A 129 3.46 2.72 -1.49
N PRO A 130 3.25 3.87 -2.14
CA PRO A 130 1.93 4.48 -2.25
C PRO A 130 0.94 3.64 -3.07
N GLY A 131 -0.36 3.98 -2.95
CA GLY A 131 -1.43 3.27 -3.63
C GLY A 131 -1.59 3.63 -5.12
N THR A 132 -2.73 3.25 -5.70
CA THR A 132 -3.12 3.54 -7.08
C THR A 132 -3.11 5.04 -7.36
N ASP A 133 -2.48 5.44 -8.46
CA ASP A 133 -2.55 6.82 -8.97
C ASP A 133 -3.45 6.96 -10.21
N GLY A 134 -3.73 5.84 -10.87
CA GLY A 134 -4.66 5.76 -12.01
C GLY A 134 -4.21 6.53 -13.24
N LYS A 135 -2.93 6.86 -13.37
CA LYS A 135 -2.38 7.51 -14.56
C LYS A 135 -2.16 6.51 -15.67
N HIS A 136 -2.26 7.00 -16.90
CA HIS A 136 -2.28 6.15 -18.09
C HIS A 136 -1.02 5.30 -18.28
N ASP A 137 0.14 5.86 -17.99
CA ASP A 137 1.45 5.25 -18.16
C ASP A 137 2.12 4.90 -16.81
N SER A 138 1.33 4.90 -15.73
CA SER A 138 1.81 4.50 -14.41
C SER A 138 1.73 2.99 -14.22
N PRO A 139 2.72 2.37 -13.58
CA PRO A 139 2.62 0.98 -13.15
C PRO A 139 1.60 0.79 -12.01
N PHE A 140 1.13 1.86 -11.36
CA PHE A 140 0.11 1.82 -10.30
C PHE A 140 -1.31 2.12 -10.84
N GLY A 141 -1.66 1.49 -11.96
CA GLY A 141 -3.00 1.58 -12.54
C GLY A 141 -4.03 0.69 -11.84
N TRP A 142 -5.29 0.81 -12.26
CA TRP A 142 -6.40 0.03 -11.70
C TRP A 142 -6.36 -1.48 -12.00
N PRO A 143 -5.94 -1.93 -13.20
CA PRO A 143 -5.88 -3.35 -13.51
C PRO A 143 -4.94 -4.13 -12.61
N GLN A 144 -3.84 -3.51 -12.16
CA GLN A 144 -2.86 -4.13 -11.29
C GLN A 144 -3.45 -4.55 -9.93
N ASN A 145 -4.47 -3.85 -9.43
CA ASN A 145 -5.16 -4.28 -8.21
C ASN A 145 -5.74 -5.70 -8.35
N VAL A 146 -6.32 -6.03 -9.51
CA VAL A 146 -6.91 -7.35 -9.76
C VAL A 146 -5.82 -8.41 -9.98
N GLU A 147 -4.73 -8.06 -10.66
CA GLU A 147 -3.58 -8.94 -10.89
C GLU A 147 -2.92 -9.33 -9.58
N LEU A 148 -2.68 -8.37 -8.69
CA LEU A 148 -2.08 -8.57 -7.38
C LEU A 148 -2.95 -9.41 -6.44
N MET A 149 -4.26 -9.45 -6.62
CA MET A 149 -5.19 -10.29 -5.84
C MET A 149 -5.30 -11.72 -6.36
N SER A 150 -4.62 -12.08 -7.44
CA SER A 150 -4.64 -13.44 -8.00
C SER A 150 -4.07 -14.46 -7.01
N SER A 151 -4.61 -15.68 -7.01
CA SER A 151 -4.02 -16.83 -6.30
C SER A 151 -2.74 -17.36 -6.96
N ASP A 152 -2.48 -16.98 -8.21
CA ASP A 152 -1.32 -17.39 -8.98
C ASP A 152 -0.15 -16.40 -8.75
N SER A 153 0.93 -16.86 -8.12
CA SER A 153 2.11 -16.05 -7.80
C SER A 153 2.74 -15.41 -9.05
N LYS A 154 2.77 -16.15 -10.16
CA LYS A 154 3.31 -15.63 -11.42
C LYS A 154 2.49 -14.44 -11.92
N GLN A 155 1.16 -14.51 -11.82
CA GLN A 155 0.30 -13.38 -12.20
C GLN A 155 0.48 -12.19 -11.27
N ARG A 156 0.59 -12.42 -9.95
CA ARG A 156 0.85 -11.32 -9.01
C ARG A 156 2.16 -10.61 -9.34
N MET A 157 3.21 -11.36 -9.68
CA MET A 157 4.51 -10.81 -10.05
C MET A 157 4.57 -10.23 -11.48
N GLU A 158 3.60 -10.54 -12.33
CA GLU A 158 3.43 -9.90 -13.64
C GLU A 158 2.77 -8.52 -13.55
N ALA A 159 2.14 -8.18 -12.42
CA ALA A 159 1.58 -6.86 -12.19
C ALA A 159 2.67 -5.78 -12.28
N ASP A 160 2.41 -4.72 -13.07
CA ASP A 160 3.42 -3.70 -13.35
C ASP A 160 3.95 -3.02 -12.10
N SER A 161 3.09 -2.81 -11.08
CA SER A 161 3.52 -2.25 -9.80
C SER A 161 4.43 -3.20 -9.00
N ALA A 162 4.18 -4.51 -9.03
CA ALA A 162 5.08 -5.48 -8.40
C ALA A 162 6.44 -5.54 -9.13
N ARG A 163 6.42 -5.55 -10.46
CA ARG A 163 7.63 -5.48 -11.31
C ARG A 163 8.44 -4.22 -11.02
N MET A 164 7.78 -3.08 -10.88
CA MET A 164 8.42 -1.82 -10.57
C MET A 164 9.12 -1.85 -9.22
N VAL A 165 8.42 -2.30 -8.17
CA VAL A 165 9.01 -2.35 -6.82
C VAL A 165 10.18 -3.33 -6.77
N GLN A 166 10.05 -4.52 -7.39
CA GLN A 166 11.16 -5.47 -7.50
C GLN A 166 12.38 -4.85 -8.20
N GLU A 167 12.17 -4.17 -9.33
CA GLU A 167 13.27 -3.53 -10.07
C GLU A 167 13.91 -2.39 -9.27
N ALA A 168 13.11 -1.58 -8.57
CA ALA A 168 13.61 -0.52 -7.69
C ALA A 168 14.44 -1.10 -6.52
N MET A 169 13.99 -2.16 -5.87
CA MET A 169 14.74 -2.85 -4.80
C MET A 169 16.08 -3.38 -5.31
N LYS A 170 16.09 -3.94 -6.51
CA LYS A 170 17.31 -4.40 -7.17
C LYS A 170 18.27 -3.26 -7.50
N GLN A 171 17.77 -2.14 -8.05
CA GLN A 171 18.57 -0.96 -8.35
C GLN A 171 19.11 -0.29 -7.09
N ALA A 172 18.35 -0.30 -5.98
CA ALA A 172 18.81 0.16 -4.68
C ALA A 172 19.94 -0.71 -4.09
N GLY A 173 20.11 -1.93 -4.60
CA GLY A 173 21.17 -2.85 -4.19
C GLY A 173 20.87 -3.62 -2.89
N ILE A 174 19.59 -3.84 -2.59
CA ILE A 174 19.16 -4.65 -1.44
C ILE A 174 19.63 -6.09 -1.64
N LYS A 175 20.31 -6.63 -0.64
CA LYS A 175 20.82 -8.00 -0.67
C LYS A 175 19.88 -8.96 0.05
N SER A 176 19.94 -10.24 -0.33
CA SER A 176 19.06 -11.28 0.21
C SER A 176 19.21 -11.55 1.72
N ASN A 177 20.26 -11.08 2.34
CA ASN A 177 20.56 -11.21 3.76
C ASN A 177 20.44 -9.89 4.54
N GLU A 178 19.91 -8.86 3.94
CA GLU A 178 19.69 -7.57 4.60
C GLU A 178 18.20 -7.46 4.97
N PRO A 179 17.87 -7.15 6.24
CA PRO A 179 16.49 -7.01 6.70
C PRO A 179 15.73 -5.93 5.95
N VAL A 180 14.52 -6.22 5.54
CA VAL A 180 13.63 -5.29 4.81
C VAL A 180 12.30 -5.18 5.51
N ALA A 181 11.86 -3.97 5.78
CA ALA A 181 10.48 -3.63 6.09
C ALA A 181 9.81 -3.02 4.85
N LEU A 182 8.55 -3.38 4.62
CA LEU A 182 7.73 -2.82 3.56
C LEU A 182 6.54 -2.10 4.18
N ILE A 183 6.22 -0.90 3.71
CA ILE A 183 5.00 -0.20 4.10
C ILE A 183 4.23 0.23 2.85
N GLY A 184 2.92 -0.04 2.81
CA GLY A 184 2.11 0.30 1.65
C GLY A 184 0.65 0.62 1.95
N HIS A 185 0.08 1.48 1.12
CA HIS A 185 -1.33 1.87 1.18
C HIS A 185 -2.09 1.35 -0.03
N SER A 186 -3.29 0.80 0.19
CA SER A 186 -4.15 0.34 -0.90
C SER A 186 -3.40 -0.64 -1.82
N GLN A 187 -3.27 -0.37 -3.11
CA GLN A 187 -2.45 -1.16 -4.04
C GLN A 187 -1.01 -1.36 -3.54
N GLY A 188 -0.40 -0.33 -2.94
CA GLY A 188 0.96 -0.43 -2.40
C GLY A 188 1.10 -1.48 -1.31
N GLY A 189 0.07 -1.66 -0.48
CA GLY A 189 0.04 -2.73 0.53
C GLY A 189 -0.14 -4.11 -0.11
N ILE A 190 -0.92 -4.22 -1.21
CA ILE A 190 -1.03 -5.49 -1.94
C ILE A 190 0.31 -5.85 -2.61
N VAL A 191 1.02 -4.85 -3.15
CA VAL A 191 2.39 -5.04 -3.68
C VAL A 191 3.33 -5.51 -2.58
N ALA A 192 3.31 -4.87 -1.39
CA ALA A 192 4.15 -5.27 -0.26
C ALA A 192 3.90 -6.73 0.16
N ALA A 193 2.62 -7.13 0.25
CA ALA A 193 2.24 -8.51 0.52
C ALA A 193 2.69 -9.48 -0.57
N THR A 194 2.61 -9.07 -1.85
CA THR A 194 3.08 -9.86 -3.00
C THR A 194 4.60 -10.05 -2.96
N ILE A 195 5.38 -9.00 -2.72
CA ILE A 195 6.83 -9.08 -2.58
C ILE A 195 7.21 -10.02 -1.43
N ALA A 196 6.58 -9.88 -0.26
CA ALA A 196 6.84 -10.74 0.89
C ALA A 196 6.50 -12.20 0.64
N SER A 197 5.46 -12.48 -0.15
CA SER A 197 5.01 -13.83 -0.47
C SER A 197 5.85 -14.50 -1.55
N ASP A 198 6.08 -13.78 -2.64
CA ASP A 198 6.53 -14.35 -3.90
C ASP A 198 8.04 -14.17 -4.14
N LEU A 199 8.69 -13.24 -3.42
CA LEU A 199 10.14 -13.02 -3.44
C LEU A 199 10.83 -13.37 -2.12
N LYS A 200 10.24 -14.25 -1.32
CA LYS A 200 10.73 -14.69 -0.01
C LYS A 200 12.10 -15.38 -0.05
N ASP A 201 12.49 -15.89 -1.21
CA ASP A 201 13.79 -16.55 -1.44
C ASP A 201 14.84 -15.55 -1.96
N ASP A 202 14.41 -14.39 -2.44
CA ASP A 202 15.27 -13.32 -3.00
C ASP A 202 15.59 -12.24 -1.96
N TYR A 203 14.65 -11.96 -1.03
CA TYR A 203 14.77 -10.92 -0.02
C TYR A 203 14.37 -11.39 1.37
N ASP A 204 15.00 -10.82 2.38
CA ASP A 204 14.65 -11.06 3.78
C ASP A 204 13.62 -10.04 4.28
N ILE A 205 12.36 -10.27 3.88
CA ILE A 205 11.25 -9.42 4.30
C ILE A 205 10.82 -9.81 5.71
N GLU A 206 11.14 -8.97 6.68
CA GLU A 206 10.85 -9.25 8.09
C GLU A 206 9.53 -8.63 8.57
N HIS A 207 9.12 -7.48 8.02
CA HIS A 207 7.88 -6.81 8.42
C HIS A 207 7.15 -6.18 7.24
N VAL A 208 5.84 -6.35 7.17
CA VAL A 208 4.95 -5.70 6.21
C VAL A 208 3.91 -4.88 6.97
N VAL A 209 3.83 -3.59 6.70
CA VAL A 209 2.77 -2.71 7.19
C VAL A 209 1.84 -2.36 6.05
N THR A 210 0.54 -2.61 6.20
CA THR A 210 -0.46 -2.30 5.19
C THR A 210 -1.55 -1.38 5.74
N ALA A 211 -2.00 -0.45 4.93
CA ALA A 211 -3.11 0.43 5.23
C ALA A 211 -4.19 0.29 4.15
N GLY A 212 -5.39 -0.16 4.52
CA GLY A 212 -6.53 -0.30 3.63
C GLY A 212 -6.29 -1.23 2.43
N SER A 213 -5.65 -2.39 2.65
CA SER A 213 -5.22 -3.28 1.57
C SER A 213 -5.80 -4.69 1.75
N PRO A 214 -6.39 -5.30 0.70
CA PRO A 214 -6.91 -6.67 0.73
C PRO A 214 -5.76 -7.68 0.61
N VAL A 215 -5.20 -8.13 1.74
CA VAL A 215 -3.97 -8.94 1.77
C VAL A 215 -4.13 -10.29 2.50
N ALA A 216 -5.30 -10.57 3.05
CA ALA A 216 -5.53 -11.76 3.88
C ALA A 216 -5.27 -13.09 3.15
N ASN A 217 -5.37 -13.11 1.83
CA ASN A 217 -5.17 -14.31 1.00
C ASN A 217 -3.74 -14.44 0.45
N HIS A 218 -2.84 -13.52 0.75
CA HIS A 218 -1.45 -13.64 0.32
C HIS A 218 -0.70 -14.66 1.20
N PRO A 219 0.04 -15.60 0.61
CA PRO A 219 0.77 -16.62 1.35
C PRO A 219 2.08 -16.04 1.94
N ILE A 220 1.96 -14.99 2.77
CA ILE A 220 3.09 -14.37 3.46
C ILE A 220 3.71 -15.41 4.40
N PRO A 221 5.03 -15.61 4.40
CA PRO A 221 5.70 -16.57 5.30
C PRO A 221 5.44 -16.23 6.77
N GLU A 222 5.28 -17.25 7.62
CA GLU A 222 5.05 -17.08 9.07
C GLU A 222 6.17 -16.29 9.78
N LYS A 223 7.40 -16.33 9.23
CA LYS A 223 8.53 -15.53 9.77
C LYS A 223 8.35 -14.04 9.57
N THR A 224 7.57 -13.61 8.57
CA THR A 224 7.33 -12.21 8.25
C THR A 224 6.19 -11.68 9.11
N TRP A 225 6.45 -10.63 9.86
CA TRP A 225 5.42 -9.97 10.65
C TRP A 225 4.55 -9.08 9.76
N VAL A 226 3.27 -9.01 10.08
CA VAL A 226 2.31 -8.19 9.34
C VAL A 226 1.52 -7.29 10.29
N THR A 227 1.50 -6.01 10.03
CA THR A 227 0.63 -5.04 10.69
C THR A 227 -0.34 -4.48 9.67
N SER A 228 -1.60 -4.93 9.73
CA SER A 228 -2.67 -4.44 8.85
C SER A 228 -3.50 -3.38 9.58
N VAL A 229 -3.61 -2.19 8.99
CA VAL A 229 -4.47 -1.12 9.50
C VAL A 229 -5.67 -0.99 8.58
N GLU A 230 -6.87 -1.22 9.13
CA GLU A 230 -8.12 -1.31 8.37
C GLU A 230 -9.19 -0.40 8.95
N MET A 231 -9.99 0.19 8.09
CA MET A 231 -11.16 0.97 8.50
C MET A 231 -12.43 0.12 8.35
N ASP A 232 -13.25 0.01 9.40
CA ASP A 232 -14.45 -0.82 9.40
C ASP A 232 -15.53 -0.33 8.42
N ASP A 233 -15.50 0.95 8.09
CA ASP A 233 -16.46 1.62 7.22
C ASP A 233 -15.96 1.77 5.76
N GLU A 234 -14.74 1.27 5.46
CA GLU A 234 -14.25 1.17 4.10
C GLU A 234 -14.29 -0.27 3.59
N LEU A 235 -14.42 -0.44 2.29
CA LEU A 235 -14.63 -1.76 1.69
C LEU A 235 -13.37 -2.34 1.05
N VAL A 236 -12.31 -1.54 0.86
CA VAL A 236 -11.15 -1.94 0.06
C VAL A 236 -10.38 -3.08 0.73
N ALA A 237 -10.12 -2.98 2.04
CA ALA A 237 -9.43 -4.05 2.77
C ALA A 237 -10.17 -5.39 2.77
N ALA A 238 -11.49 -5.37 2.56
CA ALA A 238 -12.35 -6.56 2.54
C ALA A 238 -12.55 -7.15 1.13
N LEU A 239 -11.92 -6.59 0.09
CA LEU A 239 -12.14 -7.01 -1.30
C LEU A 239 -11.69 -8.45 -1.58
N ASP A 240 -10.75 -8.99 -0.82
CA ASP A 240 -10.30 -10.38 -0.91
C ASP A 240 -11.29 -11.38 -0.28
N GLY A 241 -12.33 -10.90 0.40
CA GLY A 241 -13.37 -11.72 1.01
C GLY A 241 -12.94 -12.53 2.22
N ALA A 242 -11.71 -12.36 2.70
CA ALA A 242 -11.13 -13.08 3.83
C ALA A 242 -10.99 -12.19 5.07
N ALA A 243 -10.95 -12.83 6.22
CA ALA A 243 -10.42 -12.19 7.42
C ALA A 243 -8.90 -12.40 7.45
N ASN A 244 -8.18 -11.40 7.96
CA ASN A 244 -6.74 -11.55 8.17
C ASN A 244 -6.43 -12.76 9.07
N PRO A 245 -5.29 -13.43 8.87
CA PRO A 245 -4.84 -14.50 9.76
C PRO A 245 -4.82 -14.06 11.23
N SER A 246 -5.15 -14.99 12.12
CA SER A 246 -5.06 -14.78 13.57
C SER A 246 -3.81 -15.49 14.08
N SER A 247 -2.70 -14.75 14.21
CA SER A 247 -1.44 -15.25 14.73
C SER A 247 -0.71 -14.16 15.50
N ASP A 248 0.30 -14.53 16.26
CA ASP A 248 1.15 -13.58 17.00
C ASP A 248 1.97 -12.67 16.06
N HIS A 249 2.18 -13.10 14.81
CA HIS A 249 2.91 -12.34 13.79
C HIS A 249 1.99 -11.55 12.85
N TRP A 250 0.68 -11.58 13.07
CA TRP A 250 -0.27 -10.80 12.27
C TRP A 250 -1.18 -9.97 13.17
N LEU A 251 -0.89 -8.69 13.24
CA LEU A 251 -1.72 -7.70 13.94
C LEU A 251 -2.69 -7.04 12.96
N THR A 252 -3.97 -7.00 13.31
CA THR A 252 -4.94 -6.16 12.61
C THR A 252 -5.44 -5.05 13.54
N VAL A 253 -5.10 -3.81 13.21
CA VAL A 253 -5.63 -2.61 13.86
C VAL A 253 -6.86 -2.17 13.09
N ARG A 254 -8.01 -2.06 13.79
CA ARG A 254 -9.26 -1.62 13.20
C ARG A 254 -9.70 -0.29 13.77
N GLY A 255 -10.14 0.60 12.88
CA GLY A 255 -10.66 1.90 13.23
C GLY A 255 -12.02 2.17 12.59
N THR A 256 -12.80 3.04 13.24
CA THR A 256 -14.07 3.55 12.71
C THR A 256 -14.02 5.07 12.69
N ALA A 257 -14.30 5.70 11.56
CA ALA A 257 -14.34 7.16 11.47
C ALA A 257 -15.72 7.69 11.81
N SER A 258 -15.79 8.58 12.79
CA SER A 258 -16.96 9.41 13.02
C SER A 258 -16.79 10.74 12.28
N LYS A 259 -17.56 10.95 11.22
CA LYS A 259 -17.59 12.25 10.53
C LYS A 259 -18.38 13.24 11.37
N SER A 260 -17.76 14.39 11.68
CA SER A 260 -18.44 15.48 12.36
C SER A 260 -19.50 16.09 11.43
N SER A 261 -20.70 16.35 11.97
CA SER A 261 -21.78 17.04 11.24
C SER A 261 -21.50 18.52 10.93
N SER A 262 -20.39 19.07 11.42
CA SER A 262 -20.08 20.51 11.39
C SER A 262 -18.97 20.92 10.42
N ASN A 263 -18.54 20.09 9.48
CA ASN A 263 -17.39 20.33 8.59
C ASN A 263 -16.05 20.59 9.34
N GLN A 264 -16.00 20.31 10.63
CA GLN A 264 -14.80 20.44 11.44
C GLN A 264 -14.38 19.06 11.89
N GLU A 265 -13.13 18.73 11.69
CA GLU A 265 -12.39 17.57 12.21
C GLU A 265 -13.17 16.26 12.40
N SER A 266 -12.81 15.24 11.64
CA SER A 266 -13.21 13.87 11.98
C SER A 266 -12.40 13.39 13.17
N THR A 267 -13.04 12.77 14.16
CA THR A 267 -12.34 12.15 15.27
C THR A 267 -12.35 10.64 15.14
N PHE A 268 -11.19 10.05 15.34
CA PHE A 268 -11.01 8.61 15.48
C PHE A 268 -10.85 8.27 16.94
N ALA A 269 -11.84 7.62 17.55
CA ALA A 269 -11.76 7.18 18.95
C ALA A 269 -11.04 8.18 19.88
N GLY A 270 -11.18 9.48 19.63
CA GLY A 270 -10.53 10.56 20.37
C GLY A 270 -9.31 11.19 19.68
N THR A 271 -8.76 10.59 18.64
CA THR A 271 -7.64 11.19 17.87
C THR A 271 -8.21 12.08 16.76
N PRO A 272 -7.94 13.40 16.76
CA PRO A 272 -8.43 14.29 15.73
C PRO A 272 -7.71 14.04 14.40
N VAL A 273 -8.48 13.98 13.33
CA VAL A 273 -7.94 14.06 11.96
C VAL A 273 -7.93 15.52 11.55
N THR A 274 -6.75 16.08 11.36
CA THR A 274 -6.51 17.52 11.24
C THR A 274 -7.09 18.18 10.00
N ASP A 275 -7.42 17.39 8.96
CA ASP A 275 -7.98 17.91 7.72
C ASP A 275 -9.50 17.77 7.72
N ALA A 276 -10.21 18.85 7.45
CA ALA A 276 -11.66 18.82 7.31
C ALA A 276 -12.08 17.80 6.23
N PRO A 277 -12.97 16.83 6.53
CA PRO A 277 -13.41 15.88 5.53
C PRO A 277 -14.25 16.59 4.46
N ASP A 278 -13.90 16.40 3.18
CA ASP A 278 -14.84 16.64 2.11
C ASP A 278 -16.04 15.70 2.32
N ASN A 279 -17.27 16.17 2.16
CA ASN A 279 -18.50 15.35 2.27
C ASN A 279 -18.52 14.12 1.36
N LYS A 280 -17.60 14.02 0.40
CA LYS A 280 -17.40 12.90 -0.53
C LYS A 280 -16.20 12.05 -0.18
N GLU A 281 -15.47 12.38 0.88
CA GLU A 281 -14.27 11.67 1.27
C GLU A 281 -14.62 10.32 1.88
N ILE A 282 -13.98 9.28 1.40
CA ILE A 282 -14.10 7.92 1.94
C ILE A 282 -13.00 7.67 2.97
N THR A 283 -13.25 6.83 3.94
CA THR A 283 -12.31 6.48 5.01
C THR A 283 -11.13 5.61 4.54
N HIS A 284 -11.07 5.32 3.23
CA HIS A 284 -9.92 4.70 2.58
C HIS A 284 -8.67 5.60 2.51
N TRP A 285 -8.80 6.91 2.74
CA TRP A 285 -7.65 7.81 2.75
C TRP A 285 -6.69 7.50 3.88
N LEU A 286 -5.40 7.58 3.57
CA LEU A 286 -4.31 7.18 4.46
C LEU A 286 -4.33 7.91 5.81
N LYS A 287 -4.79 9.17 5.85
CA LYS A 287 -4.92 9.94 7.10
C LYS A 287 -5.80 9.26 8.15
N TYR A 288 -6.83 8.52 7.74
CA TYR A 288 -7.70 7.79 8.67
C TYR A 288 -7.01 6.55 9.22
N HIS A 289 -6.27 5.83 8.40
CA HIS A 289 -5.46 4.69 8.83
C HIS A 289 -4.34 5.13 9.79
N GLN A 290 -3.69 6.25 9.50
CA GLN A 290 -2.68 6.84 10.36
C GLN A 290 -3.27 7.20 11.73
N ALA A 291 -4.44 7.86 11.76
CA ALA A 291 -5.12 8.21 13.00
C ALA A 291 -5.57 6.96 13.79
N ALA A 292 -6.06 5.92 13.11
CA ALA A 292 -6.44 4.66 13.74
C ALA A 292 -5.25 3.96 14.39
N TYR A 293 -4.10 3.92 13.69
CA TYR A 293 -2.86 3.36 14.23
C TYR A 293 -2.34 4.15 15.43
N GLN A 294 -2.30 5.48 15.34
CA GLN A 294 -1.89 6.36 16.45
C GLN A 294 -2.78 6.14 17.68
N ASN A 295 -4.08 6.06 17.49
CA ASN A 295 -5.01 5.80 18.59
C ASN A 295 -4.74 4.43 19.24
N ALA A 296 -4.47 3.38 18.45
CA ALA A 296 -4.13 2.06 18.97
C ALA A 296 -2.80 2.06 19.77
N THR A 297 -1.83 2.83 19.32
CA THR A 297 -0.56 3.05 20.04
C THR A 297 -0.79 3.78 21.35
N ASP A 298 -1.57 4.86 21.34
CA ASP A 298 -1.90 5.66 22.52
C ASP A 298 -2.65 4.86 23.61
N MET A 299 -3.46 3.87 23.18
CA MET A 299 -4.13 2.94 24.11
C MET A 299 -3.19 1.95 24.79
N GLY A 300 -1.97 1.81 24.31
CA GLY A 300 -0.93 0.97 24.95
C GLY A 300 -1.19 -0.52 24.85
N SER A 301 -1.83 -1.00 23.77
CA SER A 301 -2.03 -2.43 23.53
C SER A 301 -0.71 -3.18 23.46
N THR A 302 -0.59 -4.30 24.20
CA THR A 302 0.62 -5.15 24.20
C THR A 302 0.92 -5.67 22.80
N ALA A 303 -0.10 -6.05 22.03
CA ALA A 303 0.09 -6.53 20.65
C ALA A 303 0.64 -5.43 19.75
N VAL A 304 0.09 -4.21 19.83
CA VAL A 304 0.60 -3.04 19.08
C VAL A 304 2.05 -2.77 19.45
N ASN A 305 2.36 -2.69 20.74
CA ASN A 305 3.73 -2.42 21.20
C ASN A 305 4.73 -3.53 20.79
N THR A 306 4.29 -4.77 20.67
CA THR A 306 5.15 -5.87 20.22
C THR A 306 5.45 -5.77 18.74
N HIS A 307 4.44 -5.48 17.91
CA HIS A 307 4.63 -5.26 16.48
C HIS A 307 5.43 -4.01 16.17
N GLU A 308 5.17 -2.91 16.92
CA GLU A 308 5.95 -1.67 16.84
C GLU A 308 7.43 -1.96 17.06
N ARG A 309 7.76 -2.60 18.18
CA ARG A 309 9.16 -2.92 18.52
C ARG A 309 9.85 -3.77 17.45
N HIS A 310 9.15 -4.78 16.89
CA HIS A 310 9.71 -5.61 15.83
C HIS A 310 10.00 -4.78 14.56
N PHE A 311 9.10 -3.85 14.21
CA PHE A 311 9.33 -2.93 13.09
C PHE A 311 10.51 -2.00 13.37
N ASP A 312 10.54 -1.40 14.57
CA ASP A 312 11.61 -0.47 15.00
C ASP A 312 12.98 -1.14 14.95
N GLU A 313 13.09 -2.40 15.40
CA GLU A 313 14.34 -3.17 15.36
C GLU A 313 14.89 -3.35 13.93
N ILE A 314 14.04 -3.33 12.89
CA ILE A 314 14.50 -3.41 11.51
C ILE A 314 15.11 -2.09 11.06
N ILE A 315 14.47 -0.98 11.38
CA ILE A 315 14.90 0.37 10.98
C ILE A 315 15.76 1.08 12.05
N ASP A 316 16.14 0.36 13.10
CA ASP A 316 17.05 0.89 14.13
C ASP A 316 18.46 1.08 13.57
N GLY A 317 18.78 2.32 13.26
CA GLY A 317 20.06 2.72 12.67
C GLY A 317 20.04 4.13 12.13
N ASP A 318 21.18 4.60 11.67
CA ASP A 318 21.29 5.92 11.04
C ASP A 318 20.79 5.86 9.58
N LEU A 319 19.86 6.73 9.22
CA LEU A 319 19.46 6.90 7.83
C LEU A 319 20.63 7.36 6.98
N GLN A 320 20.99 6.58 5.98
CA GLN A 320 22.09 6.88 5.08
C GLN A 320 21.63 7.62 3.83
N GLU A 321 20.49 7.17 3.29
CA GLU A 321 19.97 7.68 2.02
C GLU A 321 18.50 7.33 1.88
N VAL A 322 17.73 8.22 1.25
CA VAL A 322 16.41 7.93 0.70
C VAL A 322 16.49 8.01 -0.82
N MET A 323 16.29 6.87 -1.47
CA MET A 323 16.26 6.75 -2.92
C MET A 323 14.82 6.77 -3.41
N TYR A 324 14.54 7.54 -4.44
CA TYR A 324 13.23 7.61 -5.07
C TYR A 324 13.30 7.00 -6.47
N PHE A 325 12.31 6.18 -6.79
CA PHE A 325 12.21 5.51 -8.08
C PHE A 325 10.88 5.82 -8.73
N GLU A 326 10.93 6.20 -9.99
CA GLU A 326 9.75 6.49 -10.80
C GLU A 326 9.59 5.43 -11.89
N GLY A 327 8.39 4.86 -11.98
CA GLY A 327 8.03 3.88 -13.01
C GLY A 327 7.19 4.51 -14.13
N ARG A 328 7.49 4.12 -15.38
CA ARG A 328 6.69 4.48 -16.56
C ARG A 328 6.51 3.28 -17.45
N MET A 329 5.27 3.16 -17.94
CA MET A 329 4.89 2.14 -18.92
C MET A 329 4.91 2.72 -20.33
N SER A 330 5.35 1.92 -21.30
CA SER A 330 5.39 2.30 -22.72
C SER A 330 5.15 1.10 -23.64
N LYS A 331 4.78 1.41 -24.90
CA LYS A 331 4.62 0.40 -25.96
C LYS A 331 5.94 -0.12 -26.47
#